data_4c80feb06671f8e007bd6f407e715399
#
_entry.id   4c80feb06671f8e007bd6f407e715399
#
_cell.length_a   1.000
_cell.length_b   1.000
_cell.length_c   1.000
_cell.angle_alpha   90.00
_cell.angle_beta   90.00
_cell.angle_gamma   90.00
#
_symmetry.space_group_name_H-M   'P 1'
#
loop_
_entity.id
_entity.type
_entity.pdbx_description
1 polymer ?
#
loop_
_entity_poly.entity_id
_entity_poly.type
_entity_poly.pdbx_seq_one_letter_code
_entity_poly.pdbx_strand_id
1 'polypeptide(L)'
;MKQVVWDGRLELTSPVSFYTPDPNNPYESDEQGPVALPGKYNAQLVKVENGILENLSDKVSFNLTTLSNSTLPEVDKVKMLAANKALGEIRRVVLGTNQFMGSMNERIKYLKAGMQKGPSTSMTFMADLK
;
A
#
# COMPACT_ATOMS: atom_id res chain seq x y z
N MET A 1 -7.91 -26.67 13.49
CA MET A 1 -8.22 -26.35 12.09
C MET A 1 -7.98 -24.86 11.92
N LYS A 2 -7.17 -24.42 10.93
CA LYS A 2 -6.97 -22.98 10.67
C LYS A 2 -7.99 -22.56 9.61
N GLN A 3 -8.71 -21.48 9.87
CA GLN A 3 -9.70 -20.90 8.96
C GLN A 3 -9.16 -19.56 8.47
N VAL A 4 -9.28 -19.30 7.17
CA VAL A 4 -8.99 -18.01 6.55
C VAL A 4 -10.32 -17.43 6.06
N VAL A 5 -10.59 -16.20 6.44
CA VAL A 5 -11.80 -15.47 6.03
C VAL A 5 -11.37 -14.33 5.13
N TRP A 6 -11.99 -14.22 3.96
CA TRP A 6 -11.84 -13.09 3.08
C TRP A 6 -12.96 -12.08 3.33
N ASP A 7 -12.63 -10.83 3.52
CA ASP A 7 -13.55 -9.72 3.81
C ASP A 7 -14.22 -9.12 2.57
N GLY A 8 -13.99 -9.69 1.38
CA GLY A 8 -14.52 -9.18 0.12
C GLY A 8 -13.80 -7.93 -0.41
N ARG A 9 -12.58 -7.68 0.04
CA ARG A 9 -11.77 -6.56 -0.44
C ARG A 9 -10.64 -7.03 -1.36
N LEU A 10 -10.27 -6.14 -2.28
CA LEU A 10 -9.10 -6.30 -3.15
C LEU A 10 -7.85 -5.83 -2.42
N GLU A 11 -6.70 -6.18 -2.97
CA GLU A 11 -5.40 -5.77 -2.45
C GLU A 11 -5.25 -4.25 -2.41
N LEU A 12 -4.61 -3.76 -1.35
CA LEU A 12 -4.27 -2.35 -1.21
C LEU A 12 -3.09 -1.99 -2.10
N THR A 13 -3.20 -0.92 -2.89
CA THR A 13 -2.14 -0.44 -3.77
C THR A 13 -1.17 0.52 -3.10
N SER A 14 -1.44 0.93 -1.86
CA SER A 14 -0.56 1.80 -1.07
C SER A 14 0.73 1.11 -0.66
N PRO A 15 1.86 1.84 -0.52
CA PRO A 15 3.08 1.29 0.06
C PRO A 15 2.84 0.75 1.47
N VAL A 16 3.61 -0.26 1.85
CA VAL A 16 3.57 -0.78 3.22
C VAL A 16 3.88 0.35 4.20
N SER A 17 3.01 0.56 5.17
CA SER A 17 3.18 1.51 6.26
C SER A 17 3.44 0.75 7.56
N PHE A 18 4.38 1.26 8.39
CA PHE A 18 4.59 0.79 9.76
C PHE A 18 3.73 1.55 10.78
N TYR A 19 2.87 2.44 10.29
CA TYR A 19 1.92 3.12 11.14
C TYR A 19 0.91 2.12 11.69
N THR A 20 0.72 2.14 12.98
CA THR A 20 -0.30 1.35 13.68
C THR A 20 -1.35 2.33 14.22
N PRO A 21 -2.62 2.19 13.82
CA PRO A 21 -3.68 3.05 14.34
C PRO A 21 -3.80 2.96 15.87
N ASP A 22 -4.12 4.07 16.51
CA ASP A 22 -4.40 4.08 17.95
C ASP A 22 -5.73 3.35 18.21
N PRO A 23 -5.73 2.23 18.96
CA PRO A 23 -6.95 1.46 19.24
C PRO A 23 -7.99 2.25 20.07
N ASN A 24 -7.58 3.36 20.71
CA ASN A 24 -8.49 4.22 21.46
C ASN A 24 -9.08 5.35 20.61
N ASN A 25 -8.60 5.54 19.38
CA ASN A 25 -9.15 6.54 18.47
C ASN A 25 -10.15 5.90 17.48
N PRO A 26 -11.47 6.09 17.66
CA PRO A 26 -12.48 5.46 16.80
C PRO A 26 -12.48 5.99 15.36
N TYR A 27 -11.74 7.08 15.09
CA TYR A 27 -11.63 7.67 13.75
C TYR A 27 -10.42 7.16 12.98
N GLU A 28 -9.56 6.38 13.61
CA GLU A 28 -8.42 5.74 12.97
C GLU A 28 -8.74 4.27 12.67
N SER A 29 -8.41 3.85 11.48
CA SER A 29 -8.52 2.45 11.07
C SER A 29 -7.38 2.10 10.13
N ASP A 30 -7.07 0.82 10.04
CA ASP A 30 -6.16 0.32 9.02
C ASP A 30 -6.67 0.65 7.62
N GLU A 31 -5.73 1.04 6.75
CA GLU A 31 -6.05 1.25 5.35
C GLU A 31 -6.52 -0.07 4.72
N GLN A 32 -7.66 -0.02 4.08
CA GLN A 32 -8.28 -1.18 3.45
C GLN A 32 -8.35 -1.01 1.94
N GLY A 33 -8.18 -2.10 1.21
CA GLY A 33 -8.38 -2.13 -0.23
C GLY A 33 -9.85 -1.88 -0.64
N PRO A 34 -10.08 -1.56 -1.92
CA PRO A 34 -11.44 -1.35 -2.41
C PRO A 34 -12.26 -2.64 -2.36
N VAL A 35 -13.57 -2.50 -2.18
CA VAL A 35 -14.50 -3.64 -2.17
C VAL A 35 -14.51 -4.31 -3.55
N ALA A 36 -14.47 -5.63 -3.57
CA ALA A 36 -14.55 -6.43 -4.78
C ALA A 36 -15.94 -6.29 -5.44
N LEU A 37 -15.94 -6.27 -6.77
CA LEU A 37 -17.21 -6.24 -7.52
C LEU A 37 -17.85 -7.63 -7.57
N PRO A 38 -19.18 -7.72 -7.78
CA PRO A 38 -19.85 -8.98 -8.08
C PRO A 38 -19.19 -9.67 -9.27
N GLY A 39 -19.04 -10.98 -9.19
CA GLY A 39 -18.42 -11.76 -10.26
C GLY A 39 -17.89 -13.09 -9.78
N LYS A 40 -17.22 -13.79 -10.70
CA LYS A 40 -16.61 -15.09 -10.43
C LYS A 40 -15.18 -14.92 -9.94
N TYR A 41 -14.88 -15.49 -8.79
CA TYR A 41 -13.57 -15.48 -8.15
C TYR A 41 -13.04 -16.90 -7.97
N ASN A 42 -11.72 -17.01 -7.81
CA ASN A 42 -11.07 -18.29 -7.55
C ASN A 42 -10.23 -18.15 -6.28
N ALA A 43 -10.28 -19.16 -5.43
CA ALA A 43 -9.40 -19.32 -4.29
C ALA A 43 -8.45 -20.50 -4.53
N GLN A 44 -7.19 -20.36 -4.14
CA GLN A 44 -6.18 -21.40 -4.23
C GLN A 44 -5.25 -21.31 -3.02
N LEU A 45 -4.90 -22.43 -2.44
CA LEU A 45 -3.89 -22.51 -1.39
C LEU A 45 -2.51 -22.63 -2.02
N VAL A 46 -1.62 -21.71 -1.64
CA VAL A 46 -0.25 -21.66 -2.16
C VAL A 46 0.72 -21.57 -0.98
N LYS A 47 1.82 -22.33 -1.02
CA LYS A 47 2.95 -22.20 -0.11
C LYS A 47 4.00 -21.30 -0.76
N VAL A 48 4.52 -20.35 0.01
CA VAL A 48 5.64 -19.50 -0.41
C VAL A 48 6.83 -19.84 0.47
N GLU A 49 7.89 -20.37 -0.11
CA GLU A 49 9.13 -20.68 0.59
C GLU A 49 10.33 -20.21 -0.25
N ASN A 50 11.18 -19.37 0.34
CA ASN A 50 12.35 -18.77 -0.34
C ASN A 50 12.03 -18.08 -1.69
N GLY A 51 10.84 -17.48 -1.82
CA GLY A 51 10.38 -16.84 -3.04
C GLY A 51 9.83 -17.81 -4.11
N ILE A 52 9.79 -19.11 -3.81
CA ILE A 52 9.22 -20.12 -4.70
C ILE A 52 7.77 -20.36 -4.30
N LEU A 53 6.88 -20.34 -5.30
CA LEU A 53 5.45 -20.57 -5.16
C LEU A 53 5.13 -22.04 -5.45
N GLU A 54 4.58 -22.76 -4.48
CA GLU A 54 4.11 -24.14 -4.63
C GLU A 54 2.59 -24.18 -4.43
N ASN A 55 1.86 -24.71 -5.41
CA ASN A 55 0.41 -24.86 -5.32
C ASN A 55 0.06 -26.08 -4.43
N LEU A 56 -0.60 -25.85 -3.33
CA LEU A 56 -1.02 -26.92 -2.39
C LEU A 56 -2.43 -27.42 -2.66
N SER A 57 -3.23 -26.70 -3.43
CA SER A 57 -4.60 -27.14 -3.81
C SER A 57 -4.95 -26.75 -5.23
N ASP A 58 -5.98 -27.39 -5.77
CA ASP A 58 -6.63 -26.93 -6.99
C ASP A 58 -7.35 -25.59 -6.76
N LYS A 59 -7.67 -24.90 -7.86
CA LYS A 59 -8.44 -23.65 -7.83
C LYS A 59 -9.90 -23.97 -7.58
N VAL A 60 -10.47 -23.40 -6.52
CA VAL A 60 -11.90 -23.47 -6.22
C VAL A 60 -12.57 -22.17 -6.66
N SER A 61 -13.56 -22.27 -7.54
CA SER A 61 -14.33 -21.13 -8.03
C SER A 61 -15.54 -20.86 -7.14
N PHE A 62 -15.82 -19.58 -6.88
CA PHE A 62 -17.03 -19.13 -6.20
C PHE A 62 -17.56 -17.83 -6.83
N ASN A 63 -18.83 -17.53 -6.60
CA ASN A 63 -19.47 -16.32 -7.10
C ASN A 63 -19.70 -15.34 -5.95
N LEU A 64 -19.28 -14.08 -6.16
CA LEU A 64 -19.64 -12.97 -5.30
C LEU A 64 -20.88 -12.29 -5.87
N THR A 65 -21.91 -12.13 -5.06
CA THR A 65 -23.17 -11.48 -5.45
C THR A 65 -23.42 -10.27 -4.55
N THR A 66 -24.08 -9.25 -5.09
CA THR A 66 -24.53 -8.11 -4.26
C THR A 66 -25.76 -8.49 -3.46
N LEU A 67 -25.85 -7.94 -2.26
CA LEU A 67 -27.10 -7.89 -1.53
C LEU A 67 -28.07 -6.92 -2.26
N SER A 68 -29.35 -7.28 -2.30
CA SER A 68 -30.40 -6.54 -3.00
C SER A 68 -30.71 -5.13 -2.43
N ASN A 69 -30.07 -4.76 -1.32
CA ASN A 69 -30.22 -3.47 -0.67
C ASN A 69 -29.29 -2.36 -1.22
N SER A 70 -28.51 -2.64 -2.26
CA SER A 70 -27.61 -1.64 -2.85
C SER A 70 -28.36 -0.69 -3.76
N THR A 71 -28.30 0.61 -3.48
CA THR A 71 -28.92 1.68 -4.27
C THR A 71 -28.08 2.16 -5.45
N LEU A 72 -26.77 1.83 -5.46
CA LEU A 72 -25.87 2.28 -6.53
C LEU A 72 -25.96 1.34 -7.74
N PRO A 73 -26.18 1.85 -8.97
CA PRO A 73 -26.17 1.07 -10.20
C PRO A 73 -24.84 0.32 -10.41
N GLU A 74 -24.91 -0.83 -11.03
CA GLU A 74 -23.73 -1.70 -11.23
C GLU A 74 -22.65 -1.03 -12.11
N VAL A 75 -23.07 -0.29 -13.13
CA VAL A 75 -22.16 0.48 -14.00
C VAL A 75 -21.35 1.52 -13.22
N ASP A 76 -21.99 2.17 -12.24
CA ASP A 76 -21.30 3.18 -11.43
C ASP A 76 -20.35 2.54 -10.42
N LYS A 77 -20.64 1.34 -9.93
CA LYS A 77 -19.71 0.55 -9.10
C LYS A 77 -18.41 0.22 -9.86
N VAL A 78 -18.51 -0.14 -11.14
CA VAL A 78 -17.34 -0.41 -12.00
C VAL A 78 -16.49 0.85 -12.17
N LYS A 79 -17.14 2.00 -12.47
CA LYS A 79 -16.45 3.29 -12.60
C LYS A 79 -15.77 3.71 -11.28
N MET A 80 -16.47 3.53 -10.17
CA MET A 80 -15.95 3.84 -8.84
C MET A 80 -14.74 2.97 -8.50
N LEU A 81 -14.77 1.68 -8.80
CA LEU A 81 -13.61 0.81 -8.60
C LEU A 81 -12.42 1.22 -9.46
N ALA A 82 -12.65 1.58 -10.74
CA ALA A 82 -11.60 2.07 -11.62
C ALA A 82 -10.99 3.37 -11.10
N ALA A 83 -11.83 4.32 -10.65
CA ALA A 83 -11.38 5.57 -10.05
C ALA A 83 -10.57 5.32 -8.76
N ASN A 84 -11.03 4.44 -7.89
CA ASN A 84 -10.32 4.08 -6.65
C ASN A 84 -8.95 3.44 -6.93
N LYS A 85 -8.85 2.57 -7.94
CA LYS A 85 -7.57 2.00 -8.37
C LYS A 85 -6.61 3.07 -8.90
N ALA A 86 -7.09 3.97 -9.76
CA ALA A 86 -6.29 5.07 -10.28
C ALA A 86 -5.81 6.01 -9.16
N LEU A 87 -6.68 6.33 -8.22
CA LEU A 87 -6.34 7.14 -7.06
C LEU A 87 -5.30 6.45 -6.16
N GLY A 88 -5.45 5.13 -5.96
CA GLY A 88 -4.48 4.30 -5.23
C GLY A 88 -3.08 4.35 -5.85
N GLU A 89 -2.98 4.26 -7.19
CA GLU A 89 -1.70 4.38 -7.89
C GLU A 89 -1.07 5.77 -7.72
N ILE A 90 -1.84 6.84 -7.86
CA ILE A 90 -1.36 8.21 -7.62
C ILE A 90 -0.86 8.35 -6.18
N ARG A 91 -1.64 7.87 -5.22
CA ARG A 91 -1.27 7.89 -3.80
C ARG A 91 0.02 7.12 -3.55
N ARG A 92 0.19 5.95 -4.15
CA ARG A 92 1.41 5.15 -4.04
C ARG A 92 2.63 5.93 -4.51
N VAL A 93 2.55 6.61 -5.66
CA VAL A 93 3.64 7.43 -6.19
C VAL A 93 3.95 8.60 -5.26
N VAL A 94 2.93 9.32 -4.80
CA VAL A 94 3.11 10.49 -3.90
C VAL A 94 3.75 10.07 -2.58
N LEU A 95 3.26 9.00 -1.93
CA LEU A 95 3.83 8.52 -0.67
C LEU A 95 5.26 8.02 -0.85
N GLY A 96 5.54 7.26 -1.91
CA GLY A 96 6.89 6.81 -2.22
C GLY A 96 7.86 7.98 -2.46
N THR A 97 7.42 8.99 -3.19
CA THR A 97 8.22 10.21 -3.42
C THR A 97 8.50 10.95 -2.12
N ASN A 98 7.50 11.12 -1.26
CA ASN A 98 7.68 11.78 0.04
C ASN A 98 8.67 11.03 0.94
N GLN A 99 8.60 9.71 1.00
CA GLN A 99 9.55 8.88 1.75
C GLN A 99 10.97 9.02 1.18
N PHE A 100 11.10 9.01 -0.16
CA PHE A 100 12.38 9.21 -0.81
C PHE A 100 12.97 10.59 -0.49
N MET A 101 12.18 11.66 -0.61
CA MET A 101 12.60 13.02 -0.26
C MET A 101 13.00 13.12 1.23
N GLY A 102 12.26 12.49 2.13
CA GLY A 102 12.60 12.40 3.56
C GLY A 102 13.99 11.79 3.76
N SER A 103 14.24 10.63 3.14
CA SER A 103 15.53 9.94 3.23
C SER A 103 16.69 10.75 2.65
N MET A 104 16.44 11.46 1.54
CA MET A 104 17.45 12.36 0.93
C MET A 104 17.79 13.55 1.84
N ASN A 105 16.77 14.17 2.44
CA ASN A 105 16.97 15.26 3.38
C ASN A 105 17.78 14.83 4.61
N GLU A 106 17.52 13.64 5.15
CA GLU A 106 18.33 13.09 6.24
C GLU A 106 19.78 12.87 5.81
N ARG A 107 20.02 12.29 4.64
CA ARG A 107 21.39 12.10 4.10
C ARG A 107 22.11 13.42 3.96
N ILE A 108 21.46 14.44 3.40
CA ILE A 108 22.01 15.79 3.28
C ILE A 108 22.36 16.36 4.66
N LYS A 109 21.47 16.18 5.65
CA LYS A 109 21.71 16.62 7.03
C LYS A 109 22.95 15.97 7.64
N TYR A 110 23.11 14.65 7.45
CA TYR A 110 24.30 13.94 7.93
C TYR A 110 25.57 14.36 7.20
N LEU A 111 25.52 14.56 5.88
CA LEU A 111 26.64 15.06 5.11
C LEU A 111 27.07 16.45 5.59
N LYS A 112 26.11 17.38 5.76
CA LYS A 112 26.39 18.74 6.30
C LYS A 112 27.04 18.66 7.68
N ALA A 113 26.54 17.82 8.58
CA ALA A 113 27.09 17.64 9.91
C ALA A 113 28.52 17.05 9.87
N GLY A 114 28.76 16.07 9.00
CA GLY A 114 30.10 15.49 8.78
C GLY A 114 31.10 16.49 8.23
N MET A 115 30.69 17.32 7.27
CA MET A 115 31.52 18.37 6.72
C MET A 115 31.87 19.45 7.73
N GLN A 116 30.93 19.86 8.60
CA GLN A 116 31.18 20.83 9.67
C GLN A 116 32.21 20.35 10.71
N LYS A 117 32.28 19.04 10.93
CA LYS A 117 33.19 18.42 11.91
C LYS A 117 34.49 17.93 11.29
N GLY A 118 34.61 17.94 9.97
CA GLY A 118 35.80 17.48 9.25
C GLY A 118 36.93 18.51 9.30
N PRO A 119 38.21 18.08 9.50
CA PRO A 119 39.35 18.99 9.67
C PRO A 119 39.78 19.74 8.41
N SER A 120 39.23 19.45 7.22
CA SER A 120 39.66 20.03 5.94
C SER A 120 38.49 20.38 5.01
N THR A 121 37.36 20.83 5.53
CA THR A 121 36.20 21.16 4.70
C THR A 121 36.36 22.48 4.01
N SER A 122 36.36 22.49 2.67
CA SER A 122 36.42 23.72 1.86
C SER A 122 35.10 24.50 2.00
N MET A 123 35.22 25.81 2.28
CA MET A 123 34.05 26.71 2.41
C MET A 123 33.23 26.82 1.10
N THR A 124 33.82 26.58 -0.05
CA THR A 124 33.15 26.58 -1.35
C THR A 124 32.13 25.45 -1.45
N PHE A 125 32.43 24.28 -0.91
CA PHE A 125 31.51 23.14 -0.91
C PHE A 125 30.28 23.34 -0.01
N MET A 126 30.40 24.15 1.04
CA MET A 126 29.30 24.50 1.93
C MET A 126 28.30 25.48 1.30
N ALA A 127 28.72 26.28 0.33
CA ALA A 127 27.86 27.22 -0.38
C ALA A 127 26.93 26.51 -1.39
N ASP A 128 27.41 25.42 -1.99
CA ASP A 128 26.66 24.64 -3.00
C ASP A 128 25.58 23.69 -2.38
N LEU A 129 25.56 23.55 -1.06
CA LEU A 129 24.61 22.69 -0.31
C LEU A 129 23.45 23.49 0.32
N LYS A 130 23.18 24.72 -0.14
CA LYS A 130 22.04 25.51 0.36
C LYS A 130 20.74 25.18 -0.34
#